data_bec2bd1b1fd3787089613acba77e6436
#
_entry.id   bec2bd1b1fd3787089613acba77e6436
#
_cell.length_a   1.000
_cell.length_b   1.000
_cell.length_c   1.000
_cell.angle_alpha   90.00
_cell.angle_beta   90.00
_cell.angle_gamma   90.00
#
_symmetry.space_group_name_H-M   'P 1'
#
loop_
_entity.id
_entity.type
_entity.pdbx_description
1 polymer ?
#
loop_
_entity_poly.entity_id
_entity_poly.type
_entity_poly.pdbx_seq_one_letter_code
_entity_poly.pdbx_strand_id
1 'polypeptide(L)'
;MTSPDLYAGLSRGQFLSKTGSCKTFDNAADGYCRGDSIATVILKRFDDAVADRDNILGVILGAATNHSADAISITHPHAPTQEQLYRKVLSQGGVSPQHVDYVEMHGTVSCP
;
A
#
# COMPACT_ATOMS: atom_id res chain seq x y z
N MET A 1 -12.14 6.93 7.51
CA MET A 1 -13.08 8.00 7.90
C MET A 1 -13.41 8.83 6.67
N THR A 2 -14.65 8.85 6.29
CA THR A 2 -15.15 9.63 5.16
C THR A 2 -15.96 10.80 5.71
N SER A 3 -15.46 12.01 5.49
CA SER A 3 -16.27 13.21 5.73
C SER A 3 -16.47 13.92 4.39
N PRO A 4 -17.63 14.54 4.17
CA PRO A 4 -17.87 15.33 2.98
C PRO A 4 -16.84 16.42 2.76
N ASP A 5 -16.36 17.04 3.84
CA ASP A 5 -15.34 18.10 3.77
C ASP A 5 -13.99 17.59 3.28
N LEU A 6 -13.57 16.36 3.68
CA LEU A 6 -12.37 15.73 3.20
C LEU A 6 -12.48 15.43 1.70
N TYR A 7 -13.62 14.91 1.26
CA TYR A 7 -13.86 14.69 -0.17
C TYR A 7 -13.82 15.99 -0.97
N ALA A 8 -14.47 17.03 -0.47
CA ALA A 8 -14.46 18.35 -1.10
C ALA A 8 -13.03 18.93 -1.20
N GLY A 9 -12.22 18.78 -0.14
CA GLY A 9 -10.81 19.18 -0.11
C GLY A 9 -9.97 18.44 -1.15
N LEU A 10 -10.06 17.12 -1.18
CA LEU A 10 -9.32 16.29 -2.14
C LEU A 10 -9.78 16.54 -3.59
N SER A 11 -11.07 16.75 -3.80
CA SER A 11 -11.60 17.09 -5.13
C SER A 11 -11.11 18.45 -5.63
N ARG A 12 -11.09 19.46 -4.76
CA ARG A 12 -10.53 20.80 -5.09
C ARG A 12 -9.04 20.74 -5.37
N GLY A 13 -8.30 19.87 -4.66
CA GLY A 13 -6.88 19.59 -4.90
C GLY A 13 -6.61 18.73 -6.14
N GLN A 14 -7.65 18.35 -6.89
CA GLN A 14 -7.56 17.51 -8.09
C GLN A 14 -6.92 16.12 -7.85
N PHE A 15 -7.01 15.60 -6.62
CA PHE A 15 -6.51 14.27 -6.32
C PHE A 15 -7.48 13.15 -6.70
N LEU A 16 -8.77 13.45 -6.80
CA LEU A 16 -9.80 12.45 -7.06
C LEU A 16 -10.14 12.36 -8.54
N SER A 17 -10.26 11.12 -9.02
CA SER A 17 -10.76 10.85 -10.36
C SER A 17 -12.19 11.34 -10.54
N LYS A 18 -12.45 12.07 -11.63
CA LYS A 18 -13.79 12.56 -11.99
C LYS A 18 -14.71 11.44 -12.48
N THR A 19 -14.13 10.29 -12.86
CA THR A 19 -14.87 9.13 -13.36
C THR A 19 -15.01 8.02 -12.32
N GLY A 20 -14.47 8.22 -11.11
CA GLY A 20 -14.57 7.25 -10.00
C GLY A 20 -13.73 5.98 -10.21
N SER A 21 -12.62 6.06 -10.94
CA SER A 21 -11.74 4.92 -11.20
C SER A 21 -10.28 5.31 -11.06
N CYS A 22 -9.46 4.45 -10.48
CA CYS A 22 -8.02 4.70 -10.28
C CYS A 22 -7.17 4.55 -11.54
N LYS A 23 -7.60 3.98 -12.62
CA LYS A 23 -6.91 3.89 -13.92
C LYS A 23 -5.38 3.79 -13.85
N THR A 24 -4.84 2.94 -12.97
CA THR A 24 -3.43 2.92 -12.52
C THR A 24 -2.40 2.81 -13.67
N PHE A 25 -2.76 2.15 -14.78
CA PHE A 25 -1.89 1.92 -15.94
C PHE A 25 -2.44 2.56 -17.22
N ASP A 26 -3.34 3.52 -17.11
CA ASP A 26 -4.00 4.18 -18.24
C ASP A 26 -3.44 5.58 -18.44
N ASN A 27 -3.19 5.95 -19.70
CA ASN A 27 -2.76 7.31 -20.06
C ASN A 27 -3.85 8.36 -19.79
N ALA A 28 -5.11 7.96 -19.62
CA ALA A 28 -6.22 8.82 -19.23
C ALA A 28 -6.43 8.87 -17.70
N ALA A 29 -5.40 8.52 -16.92
CA ALA A 29 -5.42 8.62 -15.47
C ALA A 29 -5.67 10.08 -15.03
N ASP A 30 -6.67 10.27 -14.17
CA ASP A 30 -7.17 11.60 -13.77
C ASP A 30 -7.32 11.73 -12.23
N GLY A 31 -6.65 10.87 -11.48
CA GLY A 31 -6.71 10.83 -10.04
C GLY A 31 -7.09 9.43 -9.50
N TYR A 32 -7.30 9.32 -8.20
CA TYR A 32 -7.69 8.06 -7.58
C TYR A 32 -9.15 8.05 -7.11
N CYS A 33 -9.69 6.86 -6.94
CA CYS A 33 -11.01 6.66 -6.34
C CYS A 33 -10.85 6.18 -4.90
N ARG A 34 -11.61 6.75 -3.97
CA ARG A 34 -11.66 6.30 -2.57
C ARG A 34 -12.65 5.16 -2.43
N GLY A 35 -12.27 4.18 -1.60
CA GLY A 35 -13.16 3.14 -1.13
C GLY A 35 -13.12 3.08 0.39
N ASP A 36 -14.23 2.73 1.00
CA ASP A 36 -14.33 2.47 2.43
C ASP A 36 -14.53 0.99 2.66
N SER A 37 -13.75 0.44 3.57
CA SER A 37 -13.94 -0.93 4.04
C SER A 37 -13.63 -1.02 5.52
N ILE A 38 -14.19 -2.04 6.16
CA ILE A 38 -13.87 -2.44 7.52
C ILE A 38 -13.46 -3.90 7.45
N ALA A 39 -12.26 -4.20 7.94
CA ALA A 39 -11.76 -5.55 8.00
C ALA A 39 -11.16 -5.83 9.39
N THR A 40 -11.23 -7.07 9.82
CA THR A 40 -10.57 -7.56 11.03
C THR A 40 -9.58 -8.63 10.64
N VAL A 41 -8.34 -8.47 11.09
CA VAL A 41 -7.27 -9.44 10.86
C VAL A 41 -6.87 -10.02 12.23
N ILE A 42 -6.87 -11.35 12.33
CA ILE A 42 -6.43 -12.06 13.52
C ILE A 42 -4.98 -12.49 13.31
N LEU A 43 -4.09 -11.99 14.15
CA LEU A 43 -2.67 -12.32 14.13
C LEU A 43 -2.29 -13.16 15.35
N LYS A 44 -1.44 -14.16 15.13
CA LYS A 44 -0.90 -15.00 16.18
C LYS A 44 0.55 -15.37 15.85
N ARG A 45 1.38 -15.62 16.85
CA ARG A 45 2.74 -16.14 16.61
C ARG A 45 2.66 -17.49 15.92
N PHE A 46 3.55 -17.72 14.97
CA PHE A 46 3.50 -18.90 14.11
C PHE A 46 3.55 -20.20 14.91
N ASP A 47 4.48 -20.30 15.86
CA ASP A 47 4.63 -21.52 16.69
C ASP A 47 3.41 -21.80 17.56
N ASP A 48 2.78 -20.73 18.10
CA ASP A 48 1.55 -20.85 18.87
C ASP A 48 0.37 -21.31 18.00
N ALA A 49 0.28 -20.77 16.77
CA ALA A 49 -0.77 -21.17 15.83
C ALA A 49 -0.62 -22.65 15.40
N VAL A 50 0.62 -23.10 15.21
CA VAL A 50 0.91 -24.51 14.91
C VAL A 50 0.56 -25.42 16.10
N ALA A 51 0.96 -25.03 17.33
CA ALA A 51 0.68 -25.78 18.54
C ALA A 51 -0.84 -25.93 18.79
N ASP A 52 -1.59 -24.86 18.55
CA ASP A 52 -3.05 -24.83 18.74
C ASP A 52 -3.82 -25.41 17.55
N ARG A 53 -3.13 -25.82 16.48
CA ARG A 53 -3.71 -26.34 15.24
C ARG A 53 -4.68 -25.37 14.57
N ASP A 54 -4.36 -24.08 14.62
CA ASP A 54 -5.15 -23.04 13.95
C ASP A 54 -5.11 -23.19 12.43
N ASN A 55 -6.16 -22.74 11.77
CA ASN A 55 -6.18 -22.66 10.30
C ASN A 55 -5.36 -21.47 9.84
N ILE A 56 -4.08 -21.68 9.54
CA ILE A 56 -3.14 -20.65 9.11
C ILE A 56 -3.41 -20.32 7.63
N LEU A 57 -3.84 -19.09 7.34
CA LEU A 57 -4.13 -18.60 5.99
C LEU A 57 -2.88 -18.02 5.30
N GLY A 58 -1.91 -17.56 6.07
CA GLY A 58 -0.67 -16.99 5.56
C GLY A 58 0.30 -16.66 6.69
N VAL A 59 1.55 -16.42 6.35
CA VAL A 59 2.60 -16.06 7.30
C VAL A 59 3.22 -14.73 6.90
N ILE A 60 3.29 -13.78 7.82
CA ILE A 60 3.99 -12.51 7.62
C ILE A 60 5.48 -12.76 7.83
N LEU A 61 6.25 -12.75 6.75
CA LEU A 61 7.69 -13.03 6.78
C LEU A 61 8.52 -11.78 7.14
N GLY A 62 8.01 -10.59 6.82
CA GLY A 62 8.68 -9.34 7.16
C GLY A 62 7.72 -8.15 7.08
N ALA A 63 7.97 -7.14 7.88
CA ALA A 63 7.19 -5.89 7.87
C ALA A 63 8.09 -4.72 8.24
N ALA A 64 7.96 -3.61 7.55
CA ALA A 64 8.71 -2.41 7.84
C ALA A 64 7.96 -1.14 7.40
N THR A 65 8.36 -0.03 8.00
CA THR A 65 7.92 1.31 7.63
C THR A 65 9.13 2.21 7.43
N ASN A 66 8.96 3.27 6.66
CA ASN A 66 9.94 4.35 6.55
C ASN A 66 9.23 5.68 6.26
N HIS A 67 10.01 6.74 6.10
CA HIS A 67 9.56 8.07 5.71
C HIS A 67 10.26 8.52 4.43
N SER A 68 9.53 9.18 3.55
CA SER A 68 10.08 9.76 2.31
C SER A 68 10.53 11.21 2.53
N ALA A 69 11.50 11.40 3.42
CA ALA A 69 11.99 12.75 3.75
C ALA A 69 12.62 13.49 2.55
N ASP A 70 13.16 12.73 1.60
CA ASP A 70 13.81 13.27 0.40
C ASP A 70 12.82 13.48 -0.77
N ALA A 71 11.52 13.26 -0.57
CA ALA A 71 10.52 13.53 -1.57
C ALA A 71 10.37 15.04 -1.84
N ILE A 72 10.13 15.40 -3.10
CA ILE A 72 9.95 16.81 -3.53
C ILE A 72 8.77 17.45 -2.81
N SER A 73 7.71 16.70 -2.57
CA SER A 73 6.54 17.13 -1.81
C SER A 73 5.83 15.94 -1.19
N ILE A 74 4.89 16.20 -0.28
CA ILE A 74 4.08 15.17 0.37
C ILE A 74 3.26 14.32 -0.62
N THR A 75 2.99 14.84 -1.80
CA THR A 75 2.22 14.15 -2.84
C THR A 75 3.07 13.37 -3.83
N HIS A 76 4.40 13.51 -3.78
CA HIS A 76 5.30 12.85 -4.72
C HIS A 76 5.98 11.65 -4.06
N PRO A 77 5.82 10.45 -4.61
CA PRO A 77 6.55 9.29 -4.15
C PRO A 77 8.05 9.44 -4.43
N HIS A 78 8.89 8.92 -3.55
CA HIS A 78 10.35 8.90 -3.73
C HIS A 78 10.80 7.45 -3.94
N ALA A 79 11.12 7.10 -5.18
CA ALA A 79 11.42 5.73 -5.58
C ALA A 79 12.61 5.10 -4.81
N PRO A 80 13.74 5.80 -4.56
CA PRO A 80 14.84 5.23 -3.79
C PRO A 80 14.44 4.85 -2.36
N THR A 81 13.60 5.64 -1.70
CA THR A 81 13.11 5.35 -0.34
C THR A 81 12.19 4.12 -0.35
N GLN A 82 11.36 3.97 -1.37
CA GLN A 82 10.51 2.78 -1.51
C GLN A 82 11.37 1.54 -1.79
N GLU A 83 12.38 1.64 -2.65
CA GLU A 83 13.30 0.53 -2.91
C GLU A 83 14.01 0.06 -1.64
N GLN A 84 14.50 0.99 -0.83
CA GLN A 84 15.13 0.67 0.47
C GLN A 84 14.16 -0.07 1.39
N LEU A 85 12.89 0.34 1.42
CA LEU A 85 11.85 -0.33 2.21
C LEU A 85 11.65 -1.77 1.73
N TYR A 86 11.52 -2.00 0.43
CA TYR A 86 11.37 -3.34 -0.14
C TYR A 86 12.56 -4.23 0.18
N ARG A 87 13.78 -3.73 0.00
CA ARG A 87 15.02 -4.46 0.36
C ARG A 87 15.03 -4.84 1.84
N LYS A 88 14.61 -3.93 2.72
CA LYS A 88 14.52 -4.20 4.17
C LYS A 88 13.53 -5.30 4.49
N VAL A 89 12.32 -5.26 3.91
CA VAL A 89 11.27 -6.27 4.14
C VAL A 89 11.71 -7.64 3.61
N LEU A 90 12.24 -7.71 2.40
CA LEU A 90 12.74 -8.95 1.82
C LEU A 90 13.89 -9.56 2.65
N SER A 91 14.81 -8.71 3.12
CA SER A 91 15.91 -9.15 3.99
C SER A 91 15.41 -9.71 5.32
N GLN A 92 14.42 -9.05 5.95
CA GLN A 92 13.81 -9.56 7.20
C GLN A 92 13.13 -10.92 7.01
N GLY A 93 12.47 -11.12 5.88
CA GLY A 93 11.80 -12.36 5.54
C GLY A 93 12.73 -13.45 5.00
N GLY A 94 14.00 -13.13 4.74
CA GLY A 94 14.93 -14.07 4.07
C GLY A 94 14.49 -14.45 2.64
N VAL A 95 13.71 -13.56 1.99
CA VAL A 95 13.11 -13.80 0.67
C VAL A 95 13.94 -13.15 -0.42
N SER A 96 14.29 -13.91 -1.45
CA SER A 96 14.89 -13.35 -2.66
C SER A 96 13.82 -12.70 -3.54
N PRO A 97 14.12 -11.54 -4.19
CA PRO A 97 13.17 -10.89 -5.09
C PRO A 97 12.61 -11.80 -6.19
N GLN A 98 13.38 -12.78 -6.64
CA GLN A 98 12.97 -13.73 -7.67
C GLN A 98 11.88 -14.73 -7.19
N HIS A 99 11.66 -14.83 -5.89
CA HIS A 99 10.64 -15.68 -5.28
C HIS A 99 9.38 -14.90 -4.89
N VAL A 100 9.24 -13.68 -5.38
CA VAL A 100 8.03 -12.87 -5.20
C VAL A 100 7.15 -13.05 -6.42
N ASP A 101 6.05 -13.78 -6.26
CA ASP A 101 5.12 -14.08 -7.36
C ASP A 101 4.13 -12.94 -7.61
N TYR A 102 3.83 -12.15 -6.57
CA TYR A 102 2.82 -11.10 -6.66
C TYR A 102 3.21 -9.87 -5.84
N VAL A 103 2.96 -8.69 -6.39
CA VAL A 103 3.15 -7.41 -5.72
C VAL A 103 1.85 -6.61 -5.74
N GLU A 104 1.25 -6.43 -4.59
CA GLU A 104 0.10 -5.53 -4.44
C GLU A 104 0.60 -4.12 -4.15
N MET A 105 0.31 -3.22 -5.07
CA MET A 105 0.74 -1.83 -5.00
C MET A 105 -0.37 -0.94 -4.44
N HIS A 106 0.02 0.19 -3.86
CA HIS A 106 -0.94 1.25 -3.55
C HIS A 106 -1.66 1.73 -4.81
N GLY A 107 -0.96 1.86 -5.94
CA GLY A 107 -1.52 2.04 -7.29
C GLY A 107 -2.37 3.30 -7.49
N THR A 108 -2.30 4.27 -6.59
CA THR A 108 -2.92 5.57 -6.80
C THR A 108 -2.10 6.36 -7.79
N VAL A 109 -2.73 6.85 -8.83
CA VAL A 109 -2.06 7.69 -9.82
C VAL A 109 -1.85 9.08 -9.22
N SER A 110 -0.58 9.47 -9.05
CA SER A 110 -0.25 10.88 -8.84
C SER A 110 -0.25 11.56 -10.20
N CYS A 111 -1.06 12.60 -10.37
CA CYS A 111 -0.92 13.46 -11.54
C CYS A 111 0.52 13.99 -11.65
N PRO A 112 1.09 14.05 -12.87
CA PRO A 112 2.40 14.61 -13.11
C PRO A 112 2.47 16.11 -12.74
#